data_eab4a7bac32a5297582c742314fd310b
#
_entry.id   eab4a7bac32a5297582c742314fd310b
#
_cell.length_a   1.000
_cell.length_b   1.000
_cell.length_c   1.000
_cell.angle_alpha   90.00
_cell.angle_beta   90.00
_cell.angle_gamma   90.00
#
_symmetry.space_group_name_H-M   'P 1'
#
loop_
_entity.id
_entity.type
_entity.pdbx_description
1 polymer ?
#
loop_
_entity_poly.entity_id
_entity_poly.type
_entity_poly.pdbx_seq_one_letter_code
_entity_poly.pdbx_strand_id
1 'polypeptide(L)'
;MGGFFKHLREQDCVLDIFFGVDYHSHLGTRRGGMIVYDTERGFQRQIHNIENTPFRTKFEKDLADFSGCSGIGCISDTDPQPLLVRSHLGLYALTTVGIINNAEELVARYFSDHGHQFMAMSSGKVNSTELVAALINQADDIVSGILHAQELIDGS
;
A
#
# COMPACT_ATOMS: atom_id res chain seq x y z
N MET A 1 -6.88 -8.76 -9.64
CA MET A 1 -5.57 -8.36 -10.22
C MET A 1 -5.27 -6.96 -9.75
N GLY A 2 -4.03 -6.50 -9.79
CA GLY A 2 -3.68 -5.15 -9.35
C GLY A 2 -2.35 -4.73 -9.96
N GLY A 3 -1.96 -3.49 -9.74
CA GLY A 3 -0.68 -2.95 -10.18
C GLY A 3 -0.26 -1.80 -9.28
N PHE A 4 1.03 -1.53 -9.22
CA PHE A 4 1.56 -0.38 -8.51
C PHE A 4 2.53 0.41 -9.39
N PHE A 5 2.66 1.70 -9.07
CA PHE A 5 3.60 2.60 -9.68
C PHE A 5 4.36 3.35 -8.58
N LYS A 6 5.68 3.45 -8.71
CA LYS A 6 6.55 4.17 -7.76
C LYS A 6 7.37 5.20 -8.52
N HIS A 7 7.53 6.38 -7.94
CA HIS A 7 8.40 7.42 -8.47
C HIS A 7 9.19 8.11 -7.36
N LEU A 8 10.43 8.48 -7.68
CA LEU A 8 11.34 9.26 -6.84
C LEU A 8 12.12 10.21 -7.75
N ARG A 9 12.10 11.50 -7.46
CA ARG A 9 12.85 12.52 -8.21
C ARG A 9 13.15 13.74 -7.34
N GLU A 10 13.98 14.64 -7.87
CA GLU A 10 14.33 15.90 -7.18
C GLU A 10 13.21 16.96 -7.24
N GLN A 11 12.29 16.85 -8.20
CA GLN A 11 11.17 17.74 -8.39
C GLN A 11 9.86 17.06 -7.96
N ASP A 12 8.75 17.80 -7.95
CA ASP A 12 7.43 17.27 -7.68
C ASP A 12 7.08 16.09 -8.60
N CYS A 13 6.60 14.99 -8.01
CA CYS A 13 6.31 13.74 -8.71
C CYS A 13 4.82 13.40 -8.78
N VAL A 14 3.95 14.27 -8.31
CA VAL A 14 2.50 13.98 -8.17
C VAL A 14 1.87 13.58 -9.50
N LEU A 15 2.13 14.35 -10.56
CA LEU A 15 1.59 14.02 -11.88
C LEU A 15 2.17 12.73 -12.47
N ASP A 16 3.44 12.45 -12.22
CA ASP A 16 4.06 11.21 -12.69
C ASP A 16 3.42 9.99 -12.01
N ILE A 17 3.16 10.06 -10.71
CA ILE A 17 2.43 9.02 -9.96
C ILE A 17 1.00 8.90 -10.50
N PHE A 18 0.28 10.01 -10.62
CA PHE A 18 -1.09 10.04 -11.11
C PHE A 18 -1.22 9.40 -12.49
N PHE A 19 -0.43 9.83 -13.47
CA PHE A 19 -0.48 9.26 -14.82
C PHE A 19 0.04 7.82 -14.88
N GLY A 20 1.06 7.48 -14.07
CA GLY A 20 1.55 6.12 -13.98
C GLY A 20 0.51 5.15 -13.46
N VAL A 21 -0.26 5.54 -12.43
CA VAL A 21 -1.36 4.73 -11.90
C VAL A 21 -2.54 4.69 -12.87
N ASP A 22 -2.91 5.84 -13.46
CA ASP A 22 -3.98 5.92 -14.45
C ASP A 22 -3.73 5.01 -15.66
N TYR A 23 -2.49 4.96 -16.14
CA TYR A 23 -2.08 4.05 -17.22
C TYR A 23 -2.30 2.58 -16.86
N HIS A 24 -2.12 2.21 -15.60
CA HIS A 24 -2.33 0.86 -15.10
C HIS A 24 -3.75 0.62 -14.55
N SER A 25 -4.64 1.60 -14.60
CA SER A 25 -5.98 1.51 -13.99
C SER A 25 -6.88 0.42 -14.57
N HIS A 26 -6.56 -0.06 -15.77
CA HIS A 26 -7.23 -1.21 -16.41
C HIS A 26 -6.91 -2.57 -15.76
N LEU A 27 -5.89 -2.64 -14.90
CA LEU A 27 -5.46 -3.88 -14.22
C LEU A 27 -6.28 -4.22 -12.97
N GLY A 28 -7.12 -3.31 -12.51
CA GLY A 28 -8.00 -3.50 -11.36
C GLY A 28 -9.19 -2.55 -11.42
N THR A 29 -10.27 -2.91 -10.73
CA THR A 29 -11.56 -2.26 -10.92
C THR A 29 -12.19 -1.71 -9.65
N ARG A 30 -11.65 -1.97 -8.46
CA ARG A 30 -12.33 -1.63 -7.22
C ARG A 30 -11.74 -0.46 -6.46
N ARG A 31 -10.43 -0.47 -6.27
CA ARG A 31 -9.74 0.51 -5.44
C ARG A 31 -8.58 1.14 -6.20
N GLY A 32 -8.44 2.43 -6.07
CA GLY A 32 -7.24 3.14 -6.46
C GLY A 32 -6.71 3.93 -5.27
N GLY A 33 -5.40 4.01 -5.13
CA GLY A 33 -4.76 4.76 -4.06
C GLY A 33 -3.48 5.43 -4.48
N MET A 34 -3.21 6.58 -3.87
CA MET A 34 -1.95 7.32 -4.02
C MET A 34 -1.47 7.79 -2.65
N ILE A 35 -0.17 7.76 -2.45
CA ILE A 35 0.50 8.40 -1.34
C ILE A 35 1.76 9.08 -1.84
N VAL A 36 1.96 10.32 -1.44
CA VAL A 36 3.12 11.15 -1.78
C VAL A 36 3.74 11.68 -0.50
N TYR A 37 5.04 11.78 -0.48
CA TYR A 37 5.80 12.32 0.64
C TYR A 37 6.48 13.64 0.25
N ASP A 38 6.28 14.59 1.10
CA ASP A 38 6.93 15.91 1.09
C ASP A 38 7.66 16.15 2.40
N THR A 39 8.80 16.80 2.37
CA THR A 39 9.62 17.04 3.56
C THR A 39 8.99 18.01 4.55
N GLU A 40 8.14 18.93 4.09
CA GLU A 40 7.46 19.92 4.93
C GLU A 40 6.07 19.44 5.35
N ARG A 41 5.31 18.85 4.42
CA ARG A 41 3.92 18.42 4.62
C ARG A 41 3.79 16.96 5.08
N GLY A 42 4.86 16.17 4.98
CA GLY A 42 4.85 14.75 5.30
C GLY A 42 4.10 13.90 4.27
N PHE A 43 3.52 12.80 4.71
CA PHE A 43 2.74 11.90 3.86
C PHE A 43 1.33 12.43 3.62
N GLN A 44 0.95 12.47 2.35
CA GLN A 44 -0.38 12.83 1.86
C GLN A 44 -0.95 11.62 1.13
N ARG A 45 -2.12 11.12 1.56
CA ARG A 45 -2.70 9.87 1.06
C ARG A 45 -4.16 10.03 0.72
N GLN A 46 -4.59 9.47 -0.43
CA GLN A 46 -5.98 9.29 -0.81
C GLN A 46 -6.22 7.88 -1.35
N ILE A 47 -7.37 7.33 -1.02
CA ILE A 47 -7.85 6.03 -1.53
C ILE A 47 -9.30 6.20 -1.94
N HIS A 48 -9.63 5.80 -3.17
CA HIS A 48 -10.99 5.87 -3.70
C HIS A 48 -11.51 4.52 -4.17
N ASN A 49 -12.82 4.35 -4.07
CA ASN A 49 -13.52 3.33 -4.83
C ASN A 49 -13.64 3.82 -6.28
N ILE A 50 -13.19 2.99 -7.23
CA ILE A 50 -13.17 3.28 -8.66
C ILE A 50 -14.09 2.36 -9.47
N GLU A 51 -14.95 1.57 -8.80
CA GLU A 51 -15.86 0.61 -9.48
C GLU A 51 -16.81 1.30 -10.48
N ASN A 52 -17.32 2.46 -10.11
CA ASN A 52 -18.33 3.18 -10.90
C ASN A 52 -17.81 4.49 -11.53
N THR A 53 -16.53 4.81 -11.31
CA THR A 53 -15.94 6.06 -11.82
C THR A 53 -14.46 5.83 -12.03
N PRO A 54 -13.91 6.15 -13.22
CA PRO A 54 -12.50 5.93 -13.53
C PRO A 54 -11.55 6.58 -12.51
N PHE A 55 -10.38 5.96 -12.32
CA PHE A 55 -9.32 6.45 -11.45
C PHE A 55 -9.05 7.95 -11.67
N ARG A 56 -8.82 8.34 -12.92
CA ARG A 56 -8.55 9.73 -13.30
C ARG A 56 -9.58 10.71 -12.75
N THR A 57 -10.85 10.43 -12.97
CA THR A 57 -11.95 11.32 -12.54
C THR A 57 -12.04 11.46 -11.02
N LYS A 58 -11.68 10.39 -10.29
CA LYS A 58 -11.69 10.42 -8.82
C LYS A 58 -10.54 11.23 -8.25
N PHE A 59 -9.33 11.00 -8.76
CA PHE A 59 -8.11 11.58 -8.22
C PHE A 59 -7.77 12.97 -8.75
N GLU A 60 -8.29 13.35 -9.90
CA GLU A 60 -8.04 14.68 -10.49
C GLU A 60 -8.40 15.82 -9.52
N LYS A 61 -9.41 15.63 -8.69
CA LYS A 61 -9.83 16.62 -7.70
C LYS A 61 -8.88 16.74 -6.51
N ASP A 62 -8.17 15.67 -6.21
CA ASP A 62 -7.25 15.59 -5.07
C ASP A 62 -5.85 16.10 -5.44
N LEU A 63 -5.53 16.25 -6.72
CA LEU A 63 -4.18 16.63 -7.17
C LEU A 63 -3.67 17.93 -6.55
N ALA A 64 -4.57 18.87 -6.29
CA ALA A 64 -4.21 20.14 -5.65
C ALA A 64 -3.77 19.98 -4.18
N ASP A 65 -4.15 18.90 -3.54
CA ASP A 65 -3.82 18.61 -2.14
C ASP A 65 -2.51 17.82 -2.00
N PHE A 66 -1.97 17.32 -3.11
CA PHE A 66 -0.72 16.59 -3.15
C PHE A 66 0.46 17.49 -3.52
N SER A 67 1.59 17.26 -2.87
CA SER A 67 2.90 17.78 -3.27
C SER A 67 3.99 16.85 -2.74
N GLY A 68 5.09 16.72 -3.46
CA GLY A 68 6.24 15.96 -2.98
C GLY A 68 7.07 15.33 -4.09
N CYS A 69 8.25 14.85 -3.71
CA CYS A 69 9.26 14.31 -4.62
C CYS A 69 9.35 12.78 -4.61
N SER A 70 8.61 12.11 -3.76
CA SER A 70 8.55 10.64 -3.72
C SER A 70 7.13 10.15 -3.44
N GLY A 71 6.74 9.05 -4.06
CA GLY A 71 5.43 8.49 -3.82
C GLY A 71 5.22 7.13 -4.47
N ILE A 72 4.12 6.51 -4.10
CA ILE A 72 3.62 5.26 -4.68
C ILE A 72 2.12 5.39 -4.91
N GLY A 73 1.66 4.70 -5.92
CA GLY A 73 0.25 4.55 -6.17
C GLY A 73 -0.08 3.13 -6.60
N CYS A 74 -1.31 2.71 -6.43
CA CYS A 74 -1.74 1.37 -6.77
C CYS A 74 -3.19 1.30 -7.21
N ILE A 75 -3.48 0.25 -7.95
CA ILE A 75 -4.83 -0.24 -8.25
C ILE A 75 -4.97 -1.61 -7.61
N SER A 76 -6.08 -1.85 -6.93
CA SER A 76 -6.35 -3.11 -6.25
C SER A 76 -7.81 -3.53 -6.42
N ASP A 77 -8.03 -4.83 -6.57
CA ASP A 77 -9.38 -5.43 -6.60
C ASP A 77 -9.86 -5.83 -5.20
N THR A 78 -8.99 -5.81 -4.21
CA THR A 78 -9.28 -6.32 -2.87
C THR A 78 -9.16 -5.22 -1.82
N ASP A 79 -7.95 -4.94 -1.41
CA ASP A 79 -7.66 -4.17 -0.21
C ASP A 79 -7.49 -2.68 -0.49
N PRO A 80 -7.97 -1.80 0.42
CA PRO A 80 -7.64 -0.38 0.38
C PRO A 80 -6.15 -0.20 0.67
N GLN A 81 -5.43 0.41 -0.26
CA GLN A 81 -4.00 0.71 -0.17
C GLN A 81 -3.64 1.91 -1.07
N PRO A 82 -2.46 2.56 -0.89
CA PRO A 82 -1.35 2.21 0.00
C PRO A 82 -1.68 2.35 1.50
N LEU A 83 -1.02 1.59 2.35
CA LEU A 83 -1.07 1.78 3.80
C LEU A 83 0.06 2.71 4.26
N LEU A 84 -0.26 3.58 5.21
CA LEU A 84 0.73 4.33 5.97
C LEU A 84 0.94 3.63 7.31
N VAL A 85 2.15 3.18 7.55
CA VAL A 85 2.52 2.37 8.70
C VAL A 85 3.47 3.15 9.59
N ARG A 86 3.17 3.18 10.90
CA ARG A 86 4.08 3.70 11.92
C ARG A 86 4.46 2.57 12.86
N SER A 87 5.77 2.32 12.97
CA SER A 87 6.31 1.28 13.82
C SER A 87 7.65 1.72 14.44
N HIS A 88 8.34 0.80 15.10
CA HIS A 88 9.72 1.01 15.56
C HIS A 88 10.70 1.26 14.40
N LEU A 89 10.38 0.78 13.20
CA LEU A 89 11.16 1.05 11.97
C LEU A 89 10.95 2.46 11.41
N GLY A 90 10.07 3.27 12.02
CA GLY A 90 9.73 4.62 11.59
C GLY A 90 8.35 4.71 10.94
N LEU A 91 8.16 5.73 10.11
CA LEU A 91 6.96 5.96 9.33
C LEU A 91 7.26 5.65 7.87
N TYR A 92 6.50 4.75 7.27
CA TYR A 92 6.67 4.36 5.88
C TYR A 92 5.35 4.05 5.19
N ALA A 93 5.34 4.10 3.87
CA ALA A 93 4.21 3.73 3.04
C ALA A 93 4.46 2.37 2.38
N LEU A 94 3.42 1.55 2.33
CA LEU A 94 3.48 0.19 1.77
C LEU A 94 2.30 -0.05 0.83
N THR A 95 2.60 -0.70 -0.28
CA THR A 95 1.60 -1.31 -1.17
C THR A 95 2.04 -2.71 -1.55
N THR A 96 1.08 -3.59 -1.77
CA THR A 96 1.32 -4.98 -2.18
C THR A 96 0.46 -5.33 -3.38
N VAL A 97 1.03 -6.10 -4.27
CA VAL A 97 0.31 -6.71 -5.41
C VAL A 97 0.69 -8.18 -5.45
N GLY A 98 -0.30 -9.05 -5.32
CA GLY A 98 -0.09 -10.49 -5.28
C GLY A 98 -1.17 -11.21 -4.50
N ILE A 99 -1.02 -12.51 -4.37
CA ILE A 99 -1.88 -13.38 -3.57
C ILE A 99 -1.01 -14.06 -2.52
N ILE A 100 -1.43 -14.01 -1.26
CA ILE A 100 -0.79 -14.72 -0.15
C ILE A 100 -1.63 -15.97 0.14
N ASN A 101 -1.14 -17.13 -0.28
CA ASN A 101 -1.87 -18.40 -0.15
C ASN A 101 -2.00 -18.86 1.31
N ASN A 102 -0.98 -18.63 2.11
CA ASN A 102 -0.92 -19.01 3.52
C ASN A 102 -1.30 -17.87 4.49
N ALA A 103 -2.09 -16.87 4.04
CA ALA A 103 -2.44 -15.71 4.85
C ALA A 103 -3.09 -16.05 6.19
N GLU A 104 -4.02 -17.01 6.23
CA GLU A 104 -4.71 -17.41 7.46
C GLU A 104 -3.76 -18.07 8.48
N GLU A 105 -2.81 -18.88 8.00
CA GLU A 105 -1.76 -19.48 8.83
C GLU A 105 -0.84 -18.41 9.42
N LEU A 106 -0.39 -17.46 8.61
CA LEU A 106 0.47 -16.36 9.05
C LEU A 106 -0.23 -15.47 10.09
N VAL A 107 -1.52 -15.19 9.90
CA VAL A 107 -2.34 -14.43 10.87
C VAL A 107 -2.44 -15.20 12.20
N ALA A 108 -2.74 -16.51 12.15
CA ALA A 108 -2.83 -17.32 13.36
C ALA A 108 -1.50 -17.38 14.12
N ARG A 109 -0.40 -17.55 13.41
CA ARG A 109 0.95 -17.54 13.97
C ARG A 109 1.29 -16.17 14.59
N TYR A 110 0.98 -15.08 13.89
CA TYR A 110 1.20 -13.72 14.39
C TYR A 110 0.48 -13.48 15.72
N PHE A 111 -0.78 -13.91 15.85
CA PHE A 111 -1.52 -13.80 17.10
C PHE A 111 -0.92 -14.65 18.24
N SER A 112 -0.45 -15.87 17.92
CA SER A 112 0.17 -16.73 18.93
C SER A 112 1.46 -16.14 19.50
N ASP A 113 2.26 -15.51 18.63
CA ASP A 113 3.60 -15.06 19.02
C ASP A 113 3.59 -13.65 19.62
N HIS A 114 2.68 -12.78 19.23
CA HIS A 114 2.73 -11.34 19.52
C HIS A 114 1.49 -10.78 20.24
N GLY A 115 0.36 -11.48 20.22
CA GLY A 115 -0.86 -11.06 20.91
C GLY A 115 -1.48 -9.75 20.40
N HIS A 116 -1.14 -9.32 19.20
CA HIS A 116 -1.58 -8.04 18.62
C HIS A 116 -2.86 -8.21 17.81
N GLN A 117 -3.37 -7.09 17.30
CA GLN A 117 -4.58 -7.02 16.47
C GLN A 117 -4.26 -6.49 15.08
N PHE A 118 -5.12 -6.82 14.12
CA PHE A 118 -5.16 -6.16 12.82
C PHE A 118 -6.30 -5.14 12.79
N MET A 119 -6.07 -3.99 12.18
CA MET A 119 -7.04 -2.89 12.15
C MET A 119 -7.62 -2.67 10.75
N ALA A 120 -6.86 -2.96 9.70
CA ALA A 120 -7.33 -2.83 8.33
C ALA A 120 -7.99 -4.13 7.86
N MET A 121 -9.31 -4.22 8.03
CA MET A 121 -10.09 -5.37 7.61
C MET A 121 -10.78 -5.13 6.27
N SER A 122 -10.79 -6.15 5.42
CA SER A 122 -11.50 -6.13 4.15
C SER A 122 -12.47 -7.31 4.09
N SER A 123 -13.78 -7.00 4.16
CA SER A 123 -14.85 -8.02 4.09
C SER A 123 -14.70 -9.16 5.13
N GLY A 124 -14.28 -8.81 6.35
CA GLY A 124 -14.06 -9.79 7.43
C GLY A 124 -12.72 -10.52 7.38
N LYS A 125 -11.85 -10.19 6.41
CA LYS A 125 -10.49 -10.72 6.32
C LYS A 125 -9.48 -9.63 6.65
N VAL A 126 -8.31 -10.04 7.15
CA VAL A 126 -7.18 -9.14 7.37
C VAL A 126 -6.71 -8.59 6.01
N ASN A 127 -6.44 -7.29 5.96
CA ASN A 127 -5.85 -6.66 4.78
C ASN A 127 -4.46 -7.26 4.51
N SER A 128 -4.25 -7.78 3.30
CA SER A 128 -2.99 -8.45 2.93
C SER A 128 -1.78 -7.54 3.07
N THR A 129 -1.94 -6.25 2.79
CA THR A 129 -0.86 -5.27 2.93
C THR A 129 -0.52 -5.02 4.41
N GLU A 130 -1.53 -5.03 5.30
CA GLU A 130 -1.29 -4.93 6.75
C GLU A 130 -0.58 -6.18 7.29
N LEU A 131 -0.94 -7.37 6.80
CA LEU A 131 -0.24 -8.61 7.15
C LEU A 131 1.24 -8.52 6.75
N VAL A 132 1.54 -8.08 5.53
CA VAL A 132 2.93 -7.88 5.08
C VAL A 132 3.65 -6.86 5.97
N ALA A 133 3.01 -5.76 6.32
CA ALA A 133 3.58 -4.77 7.24
C ALA A 133 3.89 -5.37 8.62
N ALA A 134 2.99 -6.23 9.14
CA ALA A 134 3.19 -6.92 10.41
C ALA A 134 4.40 -7.86 10.36
N LEU A 135 4.60 -8.58 9.25
CA LEU A 135 5.78 -9.44 9.06
C LEU A 135 7.07 -8.63 8.94
N ILE A 136 7.05 -7.52 8.19
CA ILE A 136 8.20 -6.61 8.08
C ILE A 136 8.59 -6.06 9.45
N ASN A 137 7.62 -5.72 10.28
CA ASN A 137 7.86 -5.16 11.61
C ASN A 137 8.36 -6.18 12.65
N GLN A 138 8.58 -7.43 12.29
CA GLN A 138 9.23 -8.41 13.15
C GLN A 138 10.77 -8.32 13.13
N ALA A 139 11.34 -7.57 12.20
CA ALA A 139 12.78 -7.38 12.06
C ALA A 139 13.24 -6.02 12.59
N ASP A 140 14.55 -5.85 12.71
CA ASP A 140 15.17 -4.63 13.25
C ASP A 140 15.32 -3.50 12.22
N ASP A 141 15.22 -3.83 10.92
CA ASP A 141 15.27 -2.86 9.82
C ASP A 141 14.36 -3.28 8.66
N ILE A 142 14.06 -2.32 7.77
CA ILE A 142 13.11 -2.53 6.64
C ILE A 142 13.61 -3.59 5.65
N VAL A 143 14.89 -3.63 5.35
CA VAL A 143 15.44 -4.58 4.35
C VAL A 143 15.35 -6.01 4.89
N SER A 144 15.82 -6.23 6.11
CA SER A 144 15.69 -7.51 6.80
C SER A 144 14.24 -7.93 6.97
N GLY A 145 13.34 -6.97 7.25
CA GLY A 145 11.90 -7.21 7.36
C GLY A 145 11.27 -7.66 6.05
N ILE A 146 11.64 -7.05 4.93
CA ILE A 146 11.17 -7.47 3.60
C ILE A 146 11.65 -8.89 3.28
N LEU A 147 12.90 -9.19 3.53
CA LEU A 147 13.46 -10.54 3.33
C LEU A 147 12.74 -11.56 4.20
N HIS A 148 12.52 -11.25 5.49
CA HIS A 148 11.77 -12.09 6.41
C HIS A 148 10.34 -12.36 5.92
N ALA A 149 9.63 -11.32 5.47
CA ALA A 149 8.30 -11.47 4.92
C ALA A 149 8.30 -12.36 3.66
N GLN A 150 9.29 -12.21 2.77
CA GLN A 150 9.43 -13.03 1.57
C GLN A 150 9.68 -14.52 1.88
N GLU A 151 10.42 -14.82 2.95
CA GLU A 151 10.67 -16.22 3.38
C GLU A 151 9.42 -16.90 3.95
N LEU A 152 8.51 -16.13 4.54
CA LEU A 152 7.31 -16.67 5.19
C LEU A 152 6.11 -16.77 4.25
N ILE A 153 6.03 -15.88 3.27
CA ILE A 153 4.88 -15.80 2.35
C ILE A 153 4.98 -16.90 1.29
N ASP A 154 3.94 -17.73 1.23
CA ASP A 154 3.67 -18.57 0.07
C ASP A 154 2.69 -17.83 -0.83
N GLY A 155 3.15 -17.46 -2.03
CA GLY A 155 2.34 -16.66 -2.93
C GLY A 155 3.04 -16.23 -4.22
N SER A 156 2.37 -15.36 -4.98
CA SER A 156 2.84 -14.85 -6.27
C SER A 156 2.40 -13.40 -6.48
#